data_59e5f03bbaff340bccac1c735aca2c56
#
_entry.id   59e5f03bbaff340bccac1c735aca2c56
#
_cell.length_a   1.000
_cell.length_b   1.000
_cell.length_c   1.000
_cell.angle_alpha   90.00
_cell.angle_beta   90.00
_cell.angle_gamma   90.00
#
_symmetry.space_group_name_H-M   'P 1'
#
loop_
_entity.id
_entity.type
_entity.pdbx_description
1 polymer ?
#
loop_
_entity_poly.entity_id
_entity_poly.type
_entity_poly.pdbx_seq_one_letter_code
_entity_poly.pdbx_strand_id
1 'polypeptide(L)'
;MVKAIVRDPLFLAQKSLSATEADKQVVQDLLDTLRANLDRCVGMAANMIGVRKNIIVVAMGPFQFAMINPVITKKKEAFQTEEGCLSLDGVRPCTRYKEIEVDYLDQNFKKQHGTYTGWTAQIIQHEIDHCHGIVI
;
A
#
# COMPACT_ATOMS: atom_id res chain seq x y z
N MET A 1 -9.91 -1.67 14.05
CA MET A 1 -10.48 -0.33 14.37
C MET A 1 -10.19 0.64 13.24
N VAL A 2 -11.21 1.34 12.79
CA VAL A 2 -11.03 2.38 11.76
C VAL A 2 -10.25 3.55 12.35
N LYS A 3 -9.21 4.01 11.61
CA LYS A 3 -8.34 5.11 12.04
C LYS A 3 -8.54 6.33 11.14
N ALA A 4 -8.22 7.50 11.67
CA ALA A 4 -8.23 8.74 10.90
C ALA A 4 -7.07 8.75 9.90
N ILE A 5 -7.31 9.32 8.71
CA ILE A 5 -6.31 9.40 7.65
C ILE A 5 -5.33 10.52 7.95
N VAL A 6 -4.03 10.20 7.96
CA VAL A 6 -2.95 11.17 8.10
C VAL A 6 -2.79 11.94 6.80
N ARG A 7 -2.69 13.27 6.88
CA ARG A 7 -2.53 14.15 5.73
C ARG A 7 -1.26 15.01 5.80
N ASP A 8 -0.40 14.80 6.79
CA ASP A 8 0.84 15.56 6.96
C ASP A 8 1.91 15.06 5.99
N PRO A 9 2.31 15.87 4.97
CA PRO A 9 3.32 15.44 4.01
C PRO A 9 4.68 15.14 4.63
N LEU A 10 5.05 15.82 5.72
CA LEU A 10 6.33 15.57 6.39
C LEU A 10 6.34 14.18 7.04
N PHE A 11 5.23 13.78 7.65
CA PHE A 11 5.10 12.43 8.21
C PHE A 11 5.12 11.38 7.09
N LEU A 12 4.34 11.58 6.02
CA LEU A 12 4.22 10.64 4.91
C LEU A 12 5.52 10.48 4.11
N ALA A 13 6.41 11.47 4.16
CA ALA A 13 7.71 11.42 3.48
C ALA A 13 8.77 10.62 4.25
N GLN A 14 8.45 10.07 5.42
CA GLN A 14 9.37 9.27 6.21
C GLN A 14 9.30 7.80 5.78
N LYS A 15 10.47 7.14 5.69
CA LYS A 15 10.53 5.71 5.40
C LYS A 15 9.91 4.90 6.54
N SER A 16 9.16 3.88 6.16
CA SER A 16 8.63 2.91 7.11
C SER A 16 9.66 1.83 7.43
N LEU A 17 9.47 1.16 8.55
CA LEU A 17 10.32 0.10 9.04
C LEU A 17 9.66 -1.26 8.82
N SER A 18 10.45 -2.34 8.88
CA SER A 18 9.93 -3.69 8.79
C SER A 18 8.91 -3.96 9.88
N ALA A 19 7.82 -4.61 9.52
CA ALA A 19 6.78 -5.04 10.44
C ALA A 19 7.11 -6.42 11.01
N THR A 20 6.62 -6.69 12.22
CA THR A 20 6.75 -7.99 12.90
C THR A 20 5.39 -8.46 13.36
N GLU A 21 5.30 -9.65 13.93
CA GLU A 21 4.05 -10.18 14.47
C GLU A 21 3.46 -9.29 15.58
N ALA A 22 4.26 -8.47 16.22
CA ALA A 22 3.78 -7.48 17.19
C ALA A 22 2.87 -6.42 16.53
N ASP A 23 2.92 -6.29 15.19
CA ASP A 23 2.14 -5.32 14.43
C ASP A 23 0.80 -5.88 13.90
N LYS A 24 0.37 -7.05 14.36
CA LYS A 24 -0.90 -7.67 13.90
C LYS A 24 -2.10 -6.75 14.02
N GLN A 25 -2.19 -5.98 15.10
CA GLN A 25 -3.31 -5.05 15.29
C GLN A 25 -3.28 -3.93 14.26
N VAL A 26 -2.09 -3.49 13.86
CA VAL A 26 -1.93 -2.46 12.81
C VAL A 26 -2.48 -2.99 11.48
N VAL A 27 -2.21 -4.25 11.15
CA VAL A 27 -2.73 -4.90 9.94
C VAL A 27 -4.26 -4.88 9.96
N GLN A 28 -4.87 -5.26 11.07
CA GLN A 28 -6.32 -5.27 11.21
C GLN A 28 -6.90 -3.86 11.12
N ASP A 29 -6.29 -2.89 11.81
CA ASP A 29 -6.73 -1.50 11.78
C ASP A 29 -6.66 -0.93 10.35
N LEU A 30 -5.62 -1.27 9.61
CA LEU A 30 -5.45 -0.81 8.23
C LEU A 30 -6.51 -1.42 7.30
N LEU A 31 -6.80 -2.71 7.46
CA LEU A 31 -7.88 -3.37 6.71
C LEU A 31 -9.25 -2.75 7.04
N ASP A 32 -9.52 -2.50 8.31
CA ASP A 32 -10.78 -1.87 8.75
C ASP A 32 -10.92 -0.47 8.15
N THR A 33 -9.83 0.30 8.13
CA THR A 33 -9.82 1.66 7.59
C THR A 33 -10.03 1.65 6.07
N LEU A 34 -9.38 0.72 5.34
CA LEU A 34 -9.61 0.56 3.90
C LEU A 34 -11.09 0.25 3.63
N ARG A 35 -11.67 -0.72 4.36
CA ARG A 35 -13.07 -1.12 4.20
C ARG A 35 -14.04 0.04 4.44
N ALA A 36 -13.73 0.92 5.37
CA ALA A 36 -14.54 2.11 5.65
C ALA A 36 -14.41 3.18 4.56
N ASN A 37 -13.42 3.09 3.68
CA ASN A 37 -13.12 4.08 2.64
C ASN A 37 -13.18 3.50 1.22
N LEU A 38 -13.78 2.32 1.02
CA LEU A 38 -13.83 1.66 -0.30
C LEU A 38 -14.57 2.46 -1.36
N ASP A 39 -15.43 3.39 -0.98
CA ASP A 39 -16.15 4.29 -1.88
C ASP A 39 -15.21 5.27 -2.60
N ARG A 40 -14.00 5.49 -2.08
CA ARG A 40 -13.05 6.48 -2.61
C ARG A 40 -11.59 6.04 -2.56
N CYS A 41 -11.29 4.80 -2.16
CA CYS A 41 -9.93 4.32 -1.96
C CYS A 41 -9.84 2.83 -2.24
N VAL A 42 -8.78 2.40 -2.95
CA VAL A 42 -8.58 1.00 -3.34
C VAL A 42 -7.32 0.39 -2.73
N GLY A 43 -6.56 1.16 -1.97
CA GLY A 43 -5.37 0.69 -1.28
C GLY A 43 -4.91 1.69 -0.24
N MET A 44 -4.14 1.23 0.75
CA MET A 44 -3.58 2.07 1.80
C MET A 44 -2.25 1.49 2.29
N ALA A 45 -1.38 2.38 2.78
CA ALA A 45 -0.19 1.98 3.52
C ALA A 45 -0.33 2.38 4.99
N ALA A 46 0.38 1.70 5.89
CA ALA A 46 0.24 1.92 7.33
C ALA A 46 0.59 3.35 7.77
N ASN A 47 1.49 4.05 7.05
CA ASN A 47 1.78 5.44 7.39
C ASN A 47 0.57 6.36 7.22
N MET A 48 -0.41 5.99 6.41
CA MET A 48 -1.66 6.74 6.24
C MET A 48 -2.56 6.68 7.48
N ILE A 49 -2.30 5.76 8.40
CA ILE A 49 -2.97 5.71 9.71
C ILE A 49 -2.02 6.00 10.88
N GLY A 50 -0.87 6.62 10.58
CA GLY A 50 0.05 7.09 11.59
C GLY A 50 1.07 6.07 12.08
N VAL A 51 1.26 4.96 11.39
CA VAL A 51 2.20 3.90 11.77
C VAL A 51 3.25 3.69 10.67
N ARG A 52 4.52 3.94 10.98
CA ARG A 52 5.61 3.80 10.01
C ARG A 52 6.13 2.36 9.97
N LYS A 53 5.28 1.46 9.46
CA LYS A 53 5.64 0.05 9.24
C LYS A 53 5.32 -0.34 7.80
N ASN A 54 6.10 -1.26 7.23
CA ASN A 54 5.96 -1.72 5.86
C ASN A 54 4.76 -2.66 5.75
N ILE A 55 3.57 -2.11 5.81
CA ILE A 55 2.31 -2.84 5.68
C ILE A 55 1.46 -2.07 4.67
N ILE A 56 0.95 -2.79 3.68
CA ILE A 56 -0.03 -2.24 2.74
C ILE A 56 -1.27 -3.13 2.72
N VAL A 57 -2.40 -2.55 2.34
CA VAL A 57 -3.64 -3.28 2.07
C VAL A 57 -4.16 -2.87 0.70
N VAL A 58 -4.76 -3.82 -0.01
CA VAL A 58 -5.17 -3.65 -1.40
C VAL A 58 -6.56 -4.23 -1.57
N ALA A 59 -7.43 -3.50 -2.28
CA ALA A 59 -8.73 -4.00 -2.70
C ALA A 59 -8.60 -4.59 -4.11
N MET A 60 -9.02 -5.84 -4.27
CA MET A 60 -9.03 -6.55 -5.55
C MET A 60 -10.43 -7.13 -5.75
N GLY A 61 -11.25 -6.47 -6.56
CA GLY A 61 -12.65 -6.81 -6.70
C GLY A 61 -13.35 -6.71 -5.34
N PRO A 62 -14.13 -7.72 -4.94
CA PRO A 62 -14.83 -7.71 -3.65
C PRO A 62 -13.94 -8.04 -2.44
N PHE A 63 -12.65 -8.35 -2.67
CA PHE A 63 -11.73 -8.79 -1.63
C PHE A 63 -10.75 -7.70 -1.26
N GLN A 64 -10.36 -7.66 0.02
CA GLN A 64 -9.27 -6.83 0.52
C GLN A 64 -8.24 -7.76 1.17
N PHE A 65 -6.96 -7.52 0.89
CA PHE A 65 -5.89 -8.33 1.46
C PHE A 65 -4.70 -7.45 1.90
N ALA A 66 -3.93 -7.98 2.84
CA ALA A 66 -2.74 -7.31 3.36
C ALA A 66 -1.48 -7.91 2.76
N MET A 67 -0.49 -7.05 2.56
CA MET A 67 0.88 -7.44 2.23
C MET A 67 1.81 -6.82 3.26
N ILE A 68 2.52 -7.66 4.00
CA ILE A 68 3.43 -7.23 5.06
C ILE A 68 4.85 -7.36 4.55
N ASN A 69 5.65 -6.33 4.73
CA ASN A 69 7.02 -6.24 4.23
C ASN A 69 7.12 -6.55 2.73
N PRO A 70 6.28 -5.93 1.89
CA PRO A 70 6.28 -6.26 0.45
C PRO A 70 7.55 -5.76 -0.23
N VAL A 71 8.11 -6.60 -1.10
CA VAL A 71 9.28 -6.28 -1.92
C VAL A 71 9.00 -6.65 -3.36
N ILE A 72 9.10 -5.67 -4.27
CA ILE A 72 8.97 -5.92 -5.69
C ILE A 72 10.28 -6.55 -6.18
N THR A 73 10.20 -7.78 -6.69
CA THR A 73 11.37 -8.53 -7.16
C THR A 73 11.57 -8.44 -8.67
N LYS A 74 10.50 -8.20 -9.44
CA LYS A 74 10.56 -8.01 -10.89
C LYS A 74 9.54 -6.98 -11.34
N LYS A 75 9.90 -6.23 -12.39
CA LYS A 75 9.04 -5.20 -13.02
C LYS A 75 9.15 -5.34 -14.52
N LYS A 76 8.03 -5.22 -15.23
CA LYS A 76 7.99 -5.29 -16.69
C LYS A 76 7.05 -4.23 -17.25
N GLU A 77 7.42 -3.66 -18.40
CA GLU A 77 6.62 -2.74 -19.21
C GLU A 77 6.25 -1.45 -18.47
N ALA A 78 7.24 -0.55 -18.35
CA ALA A 78 7.06 0.77 -17.76
C ALA A 78 6.08 1.62 -18.58
N PHE A 79 5.26 2.40 -17.87
CA PHE A 79 4.37 3.40 -18.50
C PHE A 79 4.25 4.62 -17.58
N GLN A 80 3.90 5.77 -18.19
CA GLN A 80 3.69 7.01 -17.45
C GLN A 80 2.20 7.19 -17.20
N THR A 81 1.86 7.63 -15.98
CA THR A 81 0.48 7.87 -15.57
C THR A 81 0.41 8.96 -14.51
N GLU A 82 -0.80 9.28 -14.07
CA GLU A 82 -1.03 10.20 -12.96
C GLU A 82 -1.86 9.48 -11.91
N GLU A 83 -1.54 9.71 -10.63
CA GLU A 83 -2.24 9.06 -9.53
C GLU A 83 -2.56 10.05 -8.42
N GLY A 84 -3.67 9.81 -7.72
CA GLY A 84 -4.05 10.52 -6.53
C GLY A 84 -3.98 9.61 -5.30
N CYS A 85 -3.98 10.21 -4.12
CA CYS A 85 -3.95 9.51 -2.85
C CYS A 85 -4.99 10.08 -1.91
N LEU A 86 -5.61 9.23 -1.08
CA LEU A 86 -6.59 9.66 -0.09
C LEU A 86 -6.01 10.69 0.90
N SER A 87 -4.73 10.59 1.23
CA SER A 87 -4.05 11.50 2.15
C SER A 87 -3.72 12.87 1.57
N LEU A 88 -3.71 13.02 0.25
CA LEU A 88 -3.22 14.23 -0.42
C LEU A 88 -4.18 14.67 -1.52
N ASP A 89 -4.33 15.98 -1.69
CA ASP A 89 -5.17 16.56 -2.74
C ASP A 89 -4.46 16.52 -4.09
N GLY A 90 -5.25 16.41 -5.18
CA GLY A 90 -4.78 16.45 -6.56
C GLY A 90 -4.16 15.14 -7.01
N VAL A 91 -3.56 15.20 -8.20
CA VAL A 91 -2.88 14.06 -8.83
C VAL A 91 -1.44 14.41 -9.13
N ARG A 92 -0.58 13.39 -9.22
CA ARG A 92 0.85 13.56 -9.48
C ARG A 92 1.30 12.58 -10.55
N PRO A 93 2.23 12.99 -11.45
CA PRO A 93 2.77 12.08 -12.45
C PRO A 93 3.68 11.04 -11.79
N CYS A 94 3.64 9.83 -12.31
CA CYS A 94 4.51 8.75 -11.85
C CYS A 94 4.75 7.72 -12.94
N THR A 95 5.82 6.93 -12.75
CA THR A 95 6.10 5.76 -13.60
C THR A 95 5.58 4.52 -12.90
N ARG A 96 4.85 3.69 -13.64
CA ARG A 96 4.35 2.41 -13.15
C ARG A 96 4.72 1.30 -14.12
N TYR A 97 4.59 0.07 -13.66
CA TYR A 97 4.88 -1.13 -14.46
C TYR A 97 3.61 -1.95 -14.61
N LYS A 98 3.38 -2.47 -15.82
CA LYS A 98 2.18 -3.25 -16.12
C LYS A 98 2.15 -4.60 -15.44
N GLU A 99 3.34 -5.17 -15.16
CA GLU A 99 3.47 -6.45 -14.46
C GLU A 99 4.56 -6.35 -13.40
N ILE A 100 4.29 -6.90 -12.22
CA ILE A 100 5.25 -6.97 -11.11
C ILE A 100 5.19 -8.34 -10.45
N GLU A 101 6.33 -8.76 -9.85
CA GLU A 101 6.38 -9.89 -8.93
C GLU A 101 6.73 -9.35 -7.55
N VAL A 102 6.05 -9.83 -6.53
CA VAL A 102 6.18 -9.33 -5.15
C VAL A 102 6.37 -10.48 -4.18
N ASP A 103 7.38 -10.37 -3.33
CA ASP A 103 7.54 -11.21 -2.14
C ASP A 103 6.96 -10.46 -0.95
N TYR A 104 6.17 -11.12 -0.12
CA TYR A 104 5.54 -10.49 1.04
C TYR A 104 5.14 -11.53 2.08
N LEU A 105 4.74 -11.06 3.26
CA LEU A 105 4.07 -11.89 4.26
C LEU A 105 2.57 -11.61 4.19
N ASP A 106 1.77 -12.65 4.28
CA ASP A 106 0.32 -12.50 4.33
C ASP A 106 -0.16 -12.09 5.73
N GLN A 107 -1.48 -11.99 5.92
CA GLN A 107 -2.08 -11.59 7.19
C GLN A 107 -1.71 -12.51 8.35
N ASN A 108 -1.31 -13.73 8.07
CA ASN A 108 -0.86 -14.72 9.06
C ASN A 108 0.67 -14.76 9.19
N PHE A 109 1.37 -13.80 8.61
CA PHE A 109 2.85 -13.70 8.58
C PHE A 109 3.52 -14.89 7.89
N LYS A 110 2.83 -15.52 6.95
CA LYS A 110 3.39 -16.59 6.11
C LYS A 110 3.94 -16.00 4.81
N LYS A 111 5.10 -16.50 4.39
CA LYS A 111 5.77 -16.05 3.17
C LYS A 111 4.92 -16.38 1.93
N GLN A 112 4.77 -15.38 1.07
CA GLN A 112 4.05 -15.47 -0.19
C GLN A 112 4.85 -14.84 -1.30
N HIS A 113 4.61 -15.31 -2.52
CA HIS A 113 5.13 -14.71 -3.75
C HIS A 113 3.98 -14.64 -4.74
N GLY A 114 3.79 -13.50 -5.37
CA GLY A 114 2.71 -13.34 -6.35
C GLY A 114 3.14 -12.52 -7.54
N THR A 115 2.48 -12.76 -8.67
CA THR A 115 2.59 -11.96 -9.90
C THR A 115 1.29 -11.20 -10.06
N TYR A 116 1.41 -9.89 -10.28
CA TYR A 116 0.26 -8.99 -10.41
C TYR A 116 0.38 -8.18 -11.69
N THR A 117 -0.75 -7.92 -12.31
CA THR A 117 -0.82 -7.16 -13.56
C THR A 117 -1.91 -6.10 -13.49
N GLY A 118 -1.90 -5.16 -14.43
CA GLY A 118 -2.97 -4.18 -14.61
C GLY A 118 -3.18 -3.29 -13.39
N TRP A 119 -4.45 -3.06 -13.06
CA TRP A 119 -4.84 -2.15 -11.99
C TRP A 119 -4.34 -2.59 -10.61
N THR A 120 -4.41 -3.89 -10.31
CA THR A 120 -3.91 -4.42 -9.04
C THR A 120 -2.41 -4.16 -8.88
N ALA A 121 -1.62 -4.39 -9.94
CA ALA A 121 -0.19 -4.08 -9.92
C ALA A 121 0.07 -2.59 -9.69
N GLN A 122 -0.73 -1.73 -10.28
CA GLN A 122 -0.61 -0.28 -10.11
C GLN A 122 -0.88 0.13 -8.67
N ILE A 123 -1.93 -0.39 -8.04
CA ILE A 123 -2.26 -0.12 -6.65
C ILE A 123 -1.13 -0.55 -5.72
N ILE A 124 -0.62 -1.76 -5.90
CA ILE A 124 0.48 -2.31 -5.07
C ILE A 124 1.72 -1.40 -5.15
N GLN A 125 2.10 -0.98 -6.34
CA GLN A 125 3.25 -0.09 -6.53
C GLN A 125 3.07 1.25 -5.82
N HIS A 126 1.88 1.83 -5.93
CA HIS A 126 1.55 3.09 -5.26
C HIS A 126 1.70 2.97 -3.74
N GLU A 127 1.15 1.91 -3.14
CA GLU A 127 1.21 1.71 -1.70
C GLU A 127 2.63 1.38 -1.21
N ILE A 128 3.41 0.63 -1.99
CA ILE A 128 4.82 0.37 -1.66
C ILE A 128 5.63 1.68 -1.69
N ASP A 129 5.34 2.58 -2.63
CA ASP A 129 5.98 3.90 -2.65
C ASP A 129 5.72 4.65 -1.34
N HIS A 130 4.52 4.59 -0.78
CA HIS A 130 4.22 5.18 0.53
C HIS A 130 5.10 4.59 1.63
N CYS A 131 5.37 3.28 1.60
CA CYS A 131 6.28 2.64 2.56
C CYS A 131 7.70 3.20 2.47
N HIS A 132 8.11 3.65 1.28
CA HIS A 132 9.44 4.25 1.07
C HIS A 132 9.46 5.76 1.33
N GLY A 133 8.35 6.33 1.76
CA GLY A 133 8.23 7.77 2.00
C GLY A 133 8.08 8.59 0.72
N ILE A 134 7.71 7.96 -0.38
CA ILE A 134 7.44 8.65 -1.64
C ILE A 134 6.01 9.18 -1.59
N VAL A 135 5.88 10.50 -1.68
CA VAL A 135 4.60 11.20 -1.57
C VAL A 135 4.01 11.37 -2.97
N ILE A 136 3.03 10.53 -3.28
CA ILE A 136 2.33 10.57 -4.58
C ILE A 136 0.84 10.69 -4.36
#